data_ae02949d303747fd0ac0333304059c64
#
_entry.id   ae02949d303747fd0ac0333304059c64
#
_cell.length_a   1.000
_cell.length_b   1.000
_cell.length_c   1.000
_cell.angle_alpha   90.00
_cell.angle_beta   90.00
_cell.angle_gamma   90.00
#
_symmetry.space_group_name_H-M   'P 1'
#
loop_
_entity.id
_entity.type
_entity.pdbx_description
1 polymer ?
#
loop_
_entity_poly.entity_id
_entity_poly.type
_entity_poly.pdbx_seq_one_letter_code
_entity_poly.pdbx_strand_id
1 'polypeptide(L)' 'MSDFIQFKTNHGDIWLRPSAIIGVARETTHTTAMRLIDGKVYSVAGSPKDVLDALGASVSSQAA' A
#
# COMPACT_ATOMS: atom_id res chain seq x y z
N MET A 1 -17.27 -2.36 -11.42
CA MET A 1 -16.75 -3.06 -10.31
C MET A 1 -15.80 -2.22 -9.54
N SER A 2 -15.91 -2.30 -8.26
CA SER A 2 -15.09 -1.49 -7.38
C SER A 2 -13.80 -2.21 -7.07
N ASP A 3 -12.68 -1.55 -7.29
CA ASP A 3 -11.37 -2.11 -7.00
C ASP A 3 -10.75 -1.50 -5.77
N PHE A 4 -11.55 -0.86 -4.95
CA PHE A 4 -11.01 -0.18 -3.79
C PHE A 4 -10.65 -1.15 -2.69
N ILE A 5 -9.50 -0.93 -2.09
CA ILE A 5 -9.01 -1.71 -0.96
C ILE A 5 -8.87 -0.77 0.22
N GLN A 6 -9.35 -1.19 1.35
CA GLN A 6 -9.30 -0.40 2.58
C GLN A 6 -7.96 -0.56 3.26
N PHE A 7 -7.38 0.55 3.66
CA PHE A 7 -6.16 0.57 4.47
C PHE A 7 -6.39 1.43 5.70
N LYS A 8 -5.71 1.10 6.76
CA LYS A 8 -5.78 1.88 8.00
C LYS A 8 -4.60 2.81 8.09
N THR A 9 -4.87 4.06 8.38
CA THR A 9 -3.85 5.07 8.57
C THR A 9 -4.02 5.73 9.94
N ASN A 10 -3.09 6.59 10.31
CA ASN A 10 -3.20 7.34 11.57
C ASN A 10 -4.37 8.31 11.56
N HIS A 11 -4.89 8.62 10.40
CA HIS A 11 -6.01 9.57 10.27
C HIS A 11 -7.32 8.89 9.95
N GLY A 12 -7.35 7.57 10.09
CA GLY A 12 -8.56 6.80 9.83
C GLY A 12 -8.39 5.88 8.63
N ASP A 13 -9.48 5.39 8.13
CA ASP A 13 -9.45 4.45 7.02
C ASP A 13 -9.46 5.19 5.70
N ILE A 14 -8.73 4.64 4.74
CA ILE A 14 -8.76 5.14 3.38
C ILE A 14 -9.00 3.98 2.43
N TRP A 15 -9.56 4.28 1.28
CA TRP A 15 -9.82 3.31 0.24
C TRP A 15 -9.07 3.73 -1.00
N LEU A 16 -8.25 2.84 -1.52
CA LEU A 16 -7.40 3.13 -2.67
C LEU A 16 -7.54 2.05 -3.72
N ARG A 17 -7.38 2.44 -4.95
CA ARG A 17 -7.30 1.48 -6.04
C ARG A 17 -5.87 0.96 -6.14
N PRO A 18 -5.69 -0.34 -6.36
CA PRO A 18 -4.33 -0.88 -6.54
C PRO A 18 -3.57 -0.18 -7.67
N SER A 19 -4.27 0.18 -8.74
CA SER A 19 -3.63 0.82 -9.88
C SER A 19 -3.13 2.23 -9.58
N ALA A 20 -3.59 2.83 -8.50
CA ALA A 20 -3.14 4.16 -8.11
C ALA A 20 -1.87 4.12 -7.28
N ILE A 21 -1.45 2.95 -6.84
CA ILE A 21 -0.30 2.80 -5.96
C ILE A 21 0.90 2.42 -6.80
N ILE A 22 1.90 3.25 -6.83
CA ILE A 22 3.08 3.03 -7.66
C ILE A 22 4.30 2.64 -6.86
N GLY A 23 4.23 2.70 -5.54
CA GLY A 23 5.37 2.31 -4.73
C GLY A 23 4.95 1.97 -3.32
N VAL A 24 5.67 1.03 -2.73
CA VAL A 24 5.45 0.60 -1.35
C VAL A 24 6.82 0.48 -0.72
N ALA A 25 7.00 1.11 0.43
CA ALA A 25 8.28 1.08 1.10
C ALA A 25 8.06 0.97 2.60
N ARG A 26 8.99 0.33 3.28
CA ARG A 26 8.94 0.24 4.72
C ARG A 26 9.21 1.62 5.31
N GLU A 27 8.34 2.08 6.16
CA GLU A 27 8.53 3.36 6.84
C GLU A 27 9.04 3.14 8.25
N THR A 28 8.34 2.31 9.01
CA THR A 28 8.76 1.93 10.36
C THR A 28 8.52 0.43 10.53
N THR A 29 8.77 -0.06 11.74
CA THR A 29 8.53 -1.46 12.05
C THR A 29 7.06 -1.83 11.88
N HIS A 30 6.17 -0.87 12.08
CA HIS A 30 4.74 -1.14 12.09
C HIS A 30 3.97 -0.44 10.99
N THR A 31 4.63 0.37 10.18
CA THR A 31 3.95 1.11 9.12
C THR A 31 4.69 1.01 7.81
N THR A 32 3.94 1.23 6.75
CA THR A 32 4.45 1.17 5.39
C THR A 32 4.01 2.43 4.66
N ALA A 33 4.93 3.03 3.93
CA ALA A 33 4.62 4.19 3.11
C ALA A 33 4.17 3.72 1.74
N MET A 34 3.04 4.24 1.28
CA MET A 34 2.55 3.98 -0.06
C MET A 34 2.59 5.25 -0.86
N ARG A 35 3.22 5.19 -2.02
CA ARG A 35 3.28 6.32 -2.93
C ARG A 35 2.22 6.15 -4.01
N LEU A 36 1.48 7.20 -4.26
CA LEU A 36 0.42 7.18 -5.24
C LEU A 36 0.84 7.88 -6.52
N ILE A 37 0.10 7.58 -7.55
CA ILE A 37 0.38 8.10 -8.89
C ILE A 37 0.32 9.62 -8.95
N ASP A 38 -0.42 10.25 -8.06
CA ASP A 38 -0.53 11.71 -8.01
C ASP A 38 0.56 12.35 -7.15
N GLY A 39 1.49 11.56 -6.63
CA GLY A 39 2.58 12.07 -5.82
C GLY A 39 2.33 12.05 -4.33
N LYS A 40 1.14 11.68 -3.91
CA LYS A 40 0.84 11.61 -2.48
C LYS A 40 1.45 10.37 -1.86
N VAL A 41 1.76 10.47 -0.58
CA VAL A 41 2.29 9.35 0.19
C VAL A 41 1.44 9.17 1.44
N TYR A 42 1.02 7.94 1.67
CA TYR A 42 0.26 7.60 2.86
C TYR A 42 1.03 6.61 3.71
N SER A 43 0.94 6.78 5.02
CA SER A 43 1.49 5.82 5.97
C SER A 43 0.36 4.90 6.41
N VAL A 44 0.48 3.63 6.11
CA VAL A 44 -0.56 2.66 6.47
C VAL A 44 0.00 1.66 7.47
N ALA A 45 -0.87 1.11 8.28
CA ALA A 45 -0.50 0.12 9.27
C ALA A 45 -0.13 -1.20 8.59
N GLY A 46 0.88 -1.85 9.12
CA GLY A 46 1.30 -3.15 8.64
C GLY A 46 2.64 -3.10 7.93
N SER A 47 3.16 -4.26 7.58
CA SER A 47 4.43 -4.37 6.87
C SER A 47 4.20 -4.21 5.36
N PRO A 48 5.26 -3.95 4.60
CA PRO A 48 5.12 -3.91 3.14
C PRO A 48 4.54 -5.18 2.57
N LYS A 49 4.86 -6.32 3.17
CA LYS A 49 4.30 -7.58 2.70
C LYS A 49 2.80 -7.63 2.91
N ASP A 50 2.33 -7.14 4.06
CA ASP A 50 0.90 -7.10 4.34
C ASP A 50 0.17 -6.24 3.33
N VAL A 51 0.75 -5.10 2.99
CA VAL A 51 0.17 -4.19 2.01
C VAL A 51 0.12 -4.85 0.64
N LEU A 52 1.20 -5.48 0.24
CA LEU A 52 1.25 -6.15 -1.06
C LEU A 52 0.28 -7.31 -1.13
N ASP A 53 0.13 -8.06 -0.04
CA ASP A 53 -0.85 -9.14 0.02
C ASP A 53 -2.26 -8.59 -0.14
N ALA A 54 -2.55 -7.48 0.51
CA ALA A 54 -3.87 -6.85 0.41
C ALA A 54 -4.15 -6.37 -1.01
N LEU A 55 -3.11 -5.94 -1.71
CA LEU A 55 -3.25 -5.51 -3.09
C LEU A 55 -3.41 -6.67 -4.06
N GLY A 56 -3.21 -7.88 -3.58
CA GLY A 56 -3.21 -9.04 -4.45
C GLY A 56 -2.02 -9.07 -5.37
N ALA A 57 -0.98 -8.32 -5.04
CA ALA A 57 0.19 -8.25 -5.89
C ALA A 57 0.98 -9.52 -5.81
N SER A 58 1.32 -10.02 -6.91
CA SER A 58 2.23 -11.12 -7.00
C SER A 58 3.61 -10.52 -6.89
N VAL A 59 4.21 -10.68 -5.76
CA VAL A 59 5.52 -10.14 -5.51
C VAL A 59 6.53 -11.08 -6.08
N SER A 60 6.55 -11.15 -7.23
CA SER A 60 7.55 -11.97 -7.72
C SER A 60 8.82 -11.23 -7.75
N SER A 61 9.19 -11.09 -7.39
CA SER A 61 9.98 -10.47 -7.56
C SER A 61 10.94 -10.45 -7.99
N GLN A 62 11.08 -10.46 -8.25
CA GLN A 62 11.77 -10.35 -8.57
C GLN A 62 12.61 -10.08 -8.37
N ALA A 63 13.06 -10.14 -8.31
CA ALA A 63 13.70 -9.97 -8.19
C ALA A 63 14.55 -10.12 -8.34
N ALA A 64 14.87 -10.16 -8.48
CA ALA A 64 15.79 -10.36 -8.76
C ALA A 64 16.51 -10.42 -8.81
#